data_c794e5a7e969c26d24b992739ce7f5cc
#
_entry.id   c794e5a7e969c26d24b992739ce7f5cc
#
_cell.length_a   1.000
_cell.length_b   1.000
_cell.length_c   1.000
_cell.angle_alpha   90.00
_cell.angle_beta   90.00
_cell.angle_gamma   90.00
#
_symmetry.space_group_name_H-M   'P 1'
#
loop_
_entity.id
_entity.type
_entity.pdbx_description
1 polymer ?
#
loop_
_entity_poly.entity_id
_entity_poly.type
_entity_poly.pdbx_seq_one_letter_code
_entity_poly.pdbx_strand_id
1 'polypeptide(L)'
;MMSMNVWKRATLAIVRKPVRSGIIGLLMLMVFTSLVAQVGVSTALRTMSDSIGAGMGIGFTVSAGENPISAEEASRFSRIPGVTKTAYATKTLAQVDGARPVMPRQGPRLDSDLAMQVSVLGTTDSSLSEEFQSGLYRLEQGRHISGDGDNVLVHRDFALQNGLSVGSTFRLRQEGRNATVRVAGIFSGNVQAQSPLPSDTSENLIYSGRRVASALTGNDRIDMIRCLSDNPQDLSAAIGRAKTMAGGKYDVTDDSARLSGVLQSVQTVRDLVRMVLLSVCLADILVLAMALVFWIRSRIHEIGTLLALGIGKMRIVAQLAIETGLMAVVAALCSLGTGAMLSGYVSSRLLRDSGVAPLESLHVEALPPEQTLLILLLGCAVIAVALAVSCAAVLSKSPKSILSSMR
;
A
#
# COMPACT_ATOMS: atom_id res chain seq x y z
N MET A 1 2.46 43.79 46.81
CA MET A 1 1.63 42.62 46.48
C MET A 1 2.42 41.76 45.47
N MET A 2 2.97 40.63 45.94
CA MET A 2 3.83 39.75 45.14
C MET A 2 3.12 39.28 43.88
N SER A 3 3.69 39.58 42.70
CA SER A 3 3.25 39.03 41.40
C SER A 3 3.51 37.54 41.40
N MET A 4 2.55 36.77 41.87
CA MET A 4 2.61 35.31 41.73
C MET A 4 2.72 34.99 40.23
N ASN A 5 3.81 34.30 39.84
CA ASN A 5 4.13 33.96 38.50
C ASN A 5 2.94 33.22 37.86
N VAL A 6 2.51 33.58 36.65
CA VAL A 6 1.34 33.01 35.95
C VAL A 6 1.42 31.48 35.89
N TRP A 7 2.63 30.94 35.82
CA TRP A 7 2.91 29.50 35.85
C TRP A 7 2.50 28.80 37.17
N LYS A 8 2.82 29.41 38.35
CA LYS A 8 2.41 28.86 39.64
C LYS A 8 0.90 28.87 39.84
N ARG A 9 0.21 29.85 39.26
CA ARG A 9 -1.26 29.91 39.29
C ARG A 9 -1.87 28.82 38.40
N ALA A 10 -1.32 28.59 37.22
CA ALA A 10 -1.79 27.58 36.29
C ALA A 10 -1.65 26.15 36.88
N THR A 11 -0.49 25.81 37.45
CA THR A 11 -0.27 24.49 38.07
C THR A 11 -1.17 24.28 39.31
N LEU A 12 -1.33 25.30 40.18
CA LEU A 12 -2.21 25.21 41.33
C LEU A 12 -3.70 25.09 40.95
N ALA A 13 -4.12 25.68 39.82
CA ALA A 13 -5.50 25.58 39.34
C ALA A 13 -5.84 24.16 38.90
N ILE A 14 -4.88 23.48 38.23
CA ILE A 14 -5.03 22.07 37.81
C ILE A 14 -5.16 21.14 39.02
N VAL A 15 -4.28 21.30 40.01
CA VAL A 15 -4.23 20.43 41.19
C VAL A 15 -5.45 20.64 42.14
N ARG A 16 -5.98 21.87 42.24
CA ARG A 16 -7.12 22.18 43.13
C ARG A 16 -8.46 21.65 42.65
N LYS A 17 -8.62 21.39 41.32
CA LYS A 17 -9.89 20.90 40.76
C LYS A 17 -9.62 19.68 39.82
N PRO A 18 -9.16 18.55 40.37
CA PRO A 18 -8.64 17.44 39.57
C PRO A 18 -9.69 16.82 38.65
N VAL A 19 -10.96 16.73 39.06
CA VAL A 19 -12.02 16.11 38.24
C VAL A 19 -12.27 16.93 36.97
N ARG A 20 -12.33 18.26 37.07
CA ARG A 20 -12.56 19.13 35.89
C ARG A 20 -11.37 19.10 34.92
N SER A 21 -10.16 19.23 35.46
CA SER A 21 -8.93 19.16 34.66
C SER A 21 -8.75 17.78 34.04
N GLY A 22 -9.15 16.71 34.75
CA GLY A 22 -9.11 15.35 34.28
C GLY A 22 -10.04 15.09 33.07
N ILE A 23 -11.27 15.64 33.10
CA ILE A 23 -12.21 15.50 31.96
C ILE A 23 -11.63 16.15 30.70
N ILE A 24 -11.07 17.38 30.83
CA ILE A 24 -10.48 18.05 29.65
C ILE A 24 -9.20 17.37 29.20
N GLY A 25 -8.36 16.90 30.14
CA GLY A 25 -7.18 16.13 29.85
C GLY A 25 -7.53 14.83 29.10
N LEU A 26 -8.61 14.15 29.51
CA LEU A 26 -9.13 12.95 28.83
C LEU A 26 -9.62 13.27 27.41
N LEU A 27 -10.37 14.35 27.23
CA LEU A 27 -10.83 14.77 25.90
C LEU A 27 -9.65 15.13 24.99
N MET A 28 -8.65 15.86 25.50
CA MET A 28 -7.42 16.14 24.77
C MET A 28 -6.66 14.85 24.42
N LEU A 29 -6.60 13.91 25.36
CA LEU A 29 -5.98 12.59 25.10
C LEU A 29 -6.71 11.87 23.98
N MET A 30 -8.05 11.86 23.96
CA MET A 30 -8.84 11.25 22.88
C MET A 30 -8.53 11.90 21.52
N VAL A 31 -8.50 13.23 21.45
CA VAL A 31 -8.19 13.98 20.23
C VAL A 31 -6.77 13.68 19.75
N PHE A 32 -5.78 13.72 20.62
CA PHE A 32 -4.40 13.39 20.25
C PHE A 32 -4.25 11.93 19.82
N THR A 33 -4.91 11.01 20.52
CA THR A 33 -4.91 9.56 20.13
C THR A 33 -5.53 9.38 18.76
N SER A 34 -6.63 10.07 18.45
CA SER A 34 -7.26 10.10 17.13
C SER A 34 -6.29 10.62 16.06
N LEU A 35 -5.60 11.73 16.30
CA LEU A 35 -4.62 12.31 15.37
C LEU A 35 -3.43 11.34 15.12
N VAL A 36 -2.88 10.74 16.18
CA VAL A 36 -1.80 9.76 16.05
C VAL A 36 -2.26 8.54 15.24
N ALA A 37 -3.44 8.01 15.52
CA ALA A 37 -4.01 6.89 14.78
C ALA A 37 -4.24 7.23 13.30
N GLN A 38 -4.73 8.43 12.99
CA GLN A 38 -4.93 8.90 11.62
C GLN A 38 -3.62 8.97 10.82
N VAL A 39 -2.58 9.54 11.41
CA VAL A 39 -1.26 9.60 10.76
C VAL A 39 -0.68 8.19 10.60
N GLY A 40 -0.81 7.33 11.61
CA GLY A 40 -0.37 5.94 11.54
C GLY A 40 -1.05 5.15 10.40
N VAL A 41 -2.38 5.25 10.29
CA VAL A 41 -3.14 4.61 9.18
C VAL A 41 -2.73 5.18 7.82
N SER A 42 -2.58 6.52 7.72
CA SER A 42 -2.15 7.18 6.48
C SER A 42 -0.75 6.73 6.04
N THR A 43 0.16 6.54 6.99
CA THR A 43 1.52 6.06 6.74
C THR A 43 1.51 4.59 6.31
N ALA A 44 0.75 3.73 7.00
CA ALA A 44 0.60 2.33 6.63
C ALA A 44 0.07 2.17 5.19
N LEU A 45 -0.95 2.96 4.81
CA LEU A 45 -1.48 2.97 3.44
C LEU A 45 -0.46 3.48 2.41
N ARG A 46 0.37 4.46 2.76
CA ARG A 46 1.46 4.93 1.88
C ARG A 46 2.52 3.84 1.70
N THR A 47 3.01 3.27 2.78
CA THR A 47 4.02 2.20 2.74
C THR A 47 3.49 0.99 1.96
N MET A 48 2.21 0.65 2.10
CA MET A 48 1.57 -0.39 1.32
C MET A 48 1.51 -0.03 -0.18
N SER A 49 1.12 1.20 -0.51
CA SER A 49 1.10 1.68 -1.91
C SER A 49 2.50 1.69 -2.52
N ASP A 50 3.50 2.13 -1.76
CA ASP A 50 4.89 2.20 -2.21
C ASP A 50 5.52 0.80 -2.33
N SER A 51 5.18 -0.13 -1.43
CA SER A 51 5.59 -1.55 -1.53
C SER A 51 4.95 -2.25 -2.72
N ILE A 52 3.68 -1.96 -3.00
CA ILE A 52 2.99 -2.46 -4.19
C ILE A 52 3.65 -1.86 -5.44
N GLY A 53 3.96 -0.57 -5.44
CA GLY A 53 4.65 0.10 -6.56
C GLY A 53 6.09 -0.37 -6.77
N ALA A 54 6.84 -0.61 -5.70
CA ALA A 54 8.23 -1.09 -5.76
C ALA A 54 8.33 -2.61 -6.01
N GLY A 55 7.35 -3.38 -5.54
CA GLY A 55 7.27 -4.83 -5.79
C GLY A 55 6.70 -5.18 -7.16
N MET A 56 5.85 -4.33 -7.73
CA MET A 56 5.39 -4.39 -9.11
C MET A 56 6.44 -3.72 -9.99
N GLY A 57 7.39 -4.48 -10.52
CA GLY A 57 8.30 -3.98 -11.55
C GLY A 57 7.49 -3.31 -12.67
N ILE A 58 7.43 -1.99 -12.63
CA ILE A 58 6.76 -1.18 -13.65
C ILE A 58 7.52 -1.36 -14.95
N GLY A 59 6.85 -1.78 -16.00
CA GLY A 59 7.52 -2.14 -17.23
C GLY A 59 6.64 -2.02 -18.45
N PHE A 60 7.22 -2.43 -19.57
CA PHE A 60 6.52 -2.60 -20.83
C PHE A 60 6.94 -3.91 -21.47
N THR A 61 6.06 -4.45 -22.27
CA THR A 61 6.29 -5.69 -23.01
C THR A 61 6.32 -5.38 -24.50
N VAL A 62 7.39 -5.83 -25.17
CA VAL A 62 7.50 -5.81 -26.62
C VAL A 62 7.15 -7.22 -27.12
N SER A 63 6.06 -7.34 -27.84
CA SER A 63 5.59 -8.61 -28.39
C SER A 63 5.90 -8.69 -29.88
N ALA A 64 6.40 -9.84 -30.29
CA ALA A 64 6.53 -10.18 -31.70
C ALA A 64 5.13 -10.29 -32.32
N GLY A 65 4.95 -9.71 -33.49
CA GLY A 65 3.77 -9.99 -34.33
C GLY A 65 3.93 -11.33 -35.05
N GLU A 66 3.82 -11.30 -36.37
CA GLU A 66 4.02 -12.49 -37.21
C GLU A 66 5.49 -12.98 -37.26
N ASN A 67 6.44 -12.06 -37.09
CA ASN A 67 7.87 -12.34 -37.15
C ASN A 67 8.52 -12.32 -35.75
N PRO A 68 9.31 -13.32 -35.37
CA PRO A 68 10.01 -13.36 -34.11
C PRO A 68 11.03 -12.21 -34.01
N ILE A 69 11.31 -11.79 -32.80
CA ILE A 69 12.31 -10.76 -32.51
C ILE A 69 13.70 -11.38 -32.59
N SER A 70 14.59 -10.81 -33.39
CA SER A 70 15.97 -11.28 -33.45
C SER A 70 16.74 -10.96 -32.17
N ALA A 71 17.76 -11.75 -31.84
CA ALA A 71 18.60 -11.52 -30.66
C ALA A 71 19.28 -10.12 -30.68
N GLU A 72 19.61 -9.61 -31.87
CA GLU A 72 20.19 -8.30 -32.05
C GLU A 72 19.19 -7.19 -31.73
N GLU A 73 17.94 -7.28 -32.25
CA GLU A 73 16.87 -6.36 -31.96
C GLU A 73 16.50 -6.41 -30.47
N ALA A 74 16.42 -7.61 -29.89
CA ALA A 74 16.16 -7.80 -28.47
C ALA A 74 17.21 -7.08 -27.59
N SER A 75 18.48 -7.16 -27.98
CA SER A 75 19.56 -6.44 -27.26
C SER A 75 19.47 -4.92 -27.38
N ARG A 76 18.86 -4.39 -28.43
CA ARG A 76 18.62 -2.94 -28.56
C ARG A 76 17.54 -2.46 -27.60
N PHE A 77 16.46 -3.23 -27.43
CA PHE A 77 15.41 -2.89 -26.44
C PHE A 77 15.93 -2.91 -25.01
N SER A 78 16.81 -3.86 -24.67
CA SER A 78 17.41 -3.94 -23.33
C SER A 78 18.34 -2.76 -22.99
N ARG A 79 18.86 -2.04 -23.99
CA ARG A 79 19.75 -0.88 -23.82
C ARG A 79 19.03 0.46 -23.82
N ILE A 80 17.71 0.47 -23.87
CA ILE A 80 16.93 1.72 -23.82
C ILE A 80 17.19 2.41 -22.45
N PRO A 81 17.58 3.69 -22.42
CA PRO A 81 17.74 4.44 -21.18
C PRO A 81 16.47 4.42 -20.36
N GLY A 82 16.58 4.06 -19.08
CA GLY A 82 15.44 3.87 -18.17
C GLY A 82 15.02 2.42 -18.00
N VAL A 83 15.56 1.47 -18.76
CA VAL A 83 15.38 0.03 -18.57
C VAL A 83 16.47 -0.48 -17.63
N THR A 84 16.07 -1.11 -16.52
CA THR A 84 17.00 -1.64 -15.51
C THR A 84 17.11 -3.16 -15.55
N LYS A 85 16.01 -3.85 -15.89
CA LYS A 85 15.97 -5.32 -16.02
C LYS A 85 15.21 -5.72 -17.27
N THR A 86 15.63 -6.84 -17.87
CA THR A 86 15.02 -7.36 -19.09
C THR A 86 14.89 -8.87 -18.99
N ALA A 87 13.72 -9.39 -19.37
CA ALA A 87 13.49 -10.82 -19.55
C ALA A 87 13.02 -11.10 -20.99
N TYR A 88 13.59 -12.14 -21.57
CA TYR A 88 13.19 -12.62 -22.88
C TYR A 88 12.28 -13.84 -22.71
N ALA A 89 11.23 -13.94 -23.48
CA ALA A 89 10.31 -15.06 -23.39
C ALA A 89 9.91 -15.59 -24.76
N THR A 90 9.65 -16.90 -24.79
CA THR A 90 9.15 -17.65 -25.95
C THR A 90 7.97 -18.49 -25.48
N LYS A 91 6.80 -18.32 -26.11
CA LYS A 91 5.60 -19.08 -25.77
C LYS A 91 5.43 -20.22 -26.78
N THR A 92 5.19 -21.44 -26.28
CA THR A 92 4.88 -22.58 -27.10
C THR A 92 3.88 -23.51 -26.41
N LEU A 93 3.32 -24.45 -27.15
CA LEU A 93 2.44 -25.49 -26.65
C LEU A 93 3.18 -26.81 -26.64
N ALA A 94 2.98 -27.64 -25.62
CA ALA A 94 3.57 -28.96 -25.54
C ALA A 94 2.59 -29.93 -24.89
N GLN A 95 2.74 -31.23 -25.22
CA GLN A 95 2.11 -32.34 -24.50
C GLN A 95 3.02 -32.78 -23.37
N VAL A 96 2.45 -33.23 -22.27
CA VAL A 96 3.21 -33.75 -21.13
C VAL A 96 3.15 -35.28 -21.13
N ASP A 97 4.30 -35.91 -21.21
CA ASP A 97 4.41 -37.37 -21.14
C ASP A 97 4.29 -37.81 -19.66
N GLY A 98 3.30 -38.68 -19.40
CA GLY A 98 3.09 -39.24 -18.06
C GLY A 98 2.32 -38.33 -17.10
N ALA A 99 1.85 -37.15 -17.53
CA ALA A 99 1.01 -36.25 -16.73
C ALA A 99 -0.21 -35.80 -17.55
N ARG A 100 -1.22 -35.28 -16.83
CA ARG A 100 -2.47 -34.80 -17.43
C ARG A 100 -2.68 -33.34 -17.13
N PRO A 101 -3.10 -32.53 -18.14
CA PRO A 101 -3.51 -31.15 -17.89
C PRO A 101 -4.70 -31.09 -16.93
N VAL A 102 -4.78 -30.03 -16.16
CA VAL A 102 -5.93 -29.74 -15.30
C VAL A 102 -7.09 -29.29 -16.19
N MET A 103 -8.21 -29.99 -16.11
CA MET A 103 -9.36 -29.64 -16.94
C MET A 103 -10.11 -28.45 -16.35
N PRO A 104 -10.50 -27.46 -17.17
CA PRO A 104 -11.31 -26.34 -16.71
C PRO A 104 -12.62 -26.83 -16.13
N ARG A 105 -13.05 -26.22 -15.02
CA ARG A 105 -14.30 -26.59 -14.33
C ARG A 105 -15.57 -26.28 -15.14
N GLN A 106 -15.47 -25.38 -16.12
CA GLN A 106 -16.56 -24.97 -17.01
C GLN A 106 -16.04 -24.89 -18.44
N GLY A 107 -16.62 -25.66 -19.33
CA GLY A 107 -16.27 -25.65 -20.74
C GLY A 107 -16.73 -26.92 -21.47
N PRO A 108 -16.87 -26.92 -22.82
CA PRO A 108 -17.16 -28.12 -23.57
C PRO A 108 -15.99 -29.11 -23.42
N ARG A 109 -16.30 -30.40 -23.27
CA ARG A 109 -15.28 -31.45 -23.32
C ARG A 109 -14.72 -31.51 -24.76
N LEU A 110 -13.53 -31.05 -24.93
CA LEU A 110 -12.79 -31.15 -26.18
C LEU A 110 -12.12 -32.52 -26.23
N ASP A 111 -12.65 -33.42 -27.02
CA ASP A 111 -12.05 -34.72 -27.37
C ASP A 111 -10.98 -34.55 -28.47
N SER A 112 -10.01 -33.69 -28.28
CA SER A 112 -8.96 -33.42 -29.25
C SER A 112 -7.59 -33.42 -28.62
N ASP A 113 -6.56 -33.64 -29.43
CA ASP A 113 -5.14 -33.54 -29.06
C ASP A 113 -4.83 -32.18 -28.39
N LEU A 114 -5.64 -31.15 -28.67
CA LEU A 114 -5.57 -29.81 -28.03
C LEU A 114 -5.91 -29.86 -26.56
N ALA A 115 -6.77 -30.78 -26.08
CA ALA A 115 -7.11 -30.93 -24.68
C ALA A 115 -5.94 -31.47 -23.82
N MET A 116 -4.94 -32.06 -24.45
CA MET A 116 -3.76 -32.62 -23.78
C MET A 116 -2.54 -31.70 -23.80
N GLN A 117 -2.70 -30.47 -24.30
CA GLN A 117 -1.63 -29.49 -24.38
C GLN A 117 -1.57 -28.59 -23.16
N VAL A 118 -0.35 -28.25 -22.78
CA VAL A 118 -0.02 -27.24 -21.77
C VAL A 118 0.72 -26.08 -22.43
N SER A 119 0.57 -24.89 -21.88
CA SER A 119 1.34 -23.72 -22.32
C SER A 119 2.72 -23.73 -21.66
N VAL A 120 3.77 -23.64 -22.47
CA VAL A 120 5.15 -23.54 -21.99
C VAL A 120 5.68 -22.15 -22.32
N LEU A 121 6.04 -21.41 -21.27
CA LEU A 121 6.65 -20.08 -21.37
C LEU A 121 8.14 -20.19 -21.00
N GLY A 122 8.98 -20.31 -22.03
CA GLY A 122 10.44 -20.29 -21.87
C GLY A 122 10.91 -18.85 -21.56
N THR A 123 11.51 -18.62 -20.41
CA THR A 123 11.97 -17.29 -20.01
C THR A 123 13.37 -17.30 -19.44
N THR A 124 14.07 -16.18 -19.55
CA THR A 124 15.39 -16.00 -18.92
C THR A 124 15.28 -15.77 -17.40
N ASP A 125 14.15 -15.18 -16.94
CA ASP A 125 13.89 -14.98 -15.52
C ASP A 125 12.39 -14.96 -15.28
N SER A 126 11.88 -15.97 -14.57
CA SER A 126 10.45 -16.08 -14.27
C SER A 126 9.99 -15.09 -13.20
N SER A 127 10.89 -14.56 -12.36
CA SER A 127 10.54 -13.58 -11.33
C SER A 127 10.13 -12.23 -11.94
N LEU A 128 10.56 -11.97 -13.18
CA LEU A 128 10.26 -10.75 -13.91
C LEU A 128 8.98 -10.84 -14.75
N SER A 129 8.26 -11.98 -14.76
CA SER A 129 6.99 -12.08 -15.48
C SER A 129 5.91 -11.20 -14.84
N GLU A 130 4.94 -10.75 -15.63
CA GLU A 130 3.88 -9.82 -15.20
C GLU A 130 3.07 -10.39 -14.04
N GLU A 131 2.76 -11.67 -14.10
CA GLU A 131 1.91 -12.34 -13.13
C GLU A 131 2.60 -12.48 -11.76
N PHE A 132 3.91 -12.71 -11.73
CA PHE A 132 4.68 -12.73 -10.48
C PHE A 132 4.91 -11.32 -9.93
N GLN A 133 5.21 -10.36 -10.81
CA GLN A 133 5.42 -8.96 -10.42
C GLN A 133 4.14 -8.29 -9.92
N SER A 134 2.98 -8.63 -10.50
CA SER A 134 1.67 -8.11 -10.06
C SER A 134 1.11 -8.82 -8.83
N GLY A 135 1.77 -9.89 -8.34
CA GLY A 135 1.29 -10.71 -7.23
C GLY A 135 0.11 -11.61 -7.57
N LEU A 136 -0.29 -11.71 -8.85
CA LEU A 136 -1.30 -12.67 -9.32
C LEU A 136 -0.82 -14.10 -9.15
N TYR A 137 0.49 -14.33 -9.35
CA TYR A 137 1.14 -15.59 -9.04
C TYR A 137 2.10 -15.45 -7.87
N ARG A 138 2.16 -16.50 -7.05
CA ARG A 138 3.05 -16.58 -5.91
C ARG A 138 3.83 -17.89 -5.95
N LEU A 139 5.15 -17.81 -5.77
CA LEU A 139 5.98 -19.00 -5.58
C LEU A 139 5.73 -19.55 -4.18
N GLU A 140 5.22 -20.78 -4.09
CA GLU A 140 4.94 -21.47 -2.81
C GLU A 140 6.13 -22.30 -2.34
N GLN A 141 6.80 -22.98 -3.29
CA GLN A 141 7.92 -23.86 -2.96
C GLN A 141 9.02 -23.76 -4.02
N GLY A 142 10.26 -23.97 -3.61
CA GLY A 142 11.40 -23.98 -4.51
C GLY A 142 11.94 -22.59 -4.84
N ARG A 143 12.37 -22.37 -6.08
CA ARG A 143 13.00 -21.12 -6.55
C ARG A 143 12.54 -20.74 -7.94
N HIS A 144 12.58 -19.46 -8.26
CA HIS A 144 12.37 -18.95 -9.62
C HIS A 144 13.40 -19.51 -10.61
N ILE A 145 13.00 -19.54 -11.88
CA ILE A 145 13.91 -19.86 -12.97
C ILE A 145 14.76 -18.61 -13.22
N SER A 146 16.06 -18.83 -13.29
CA SER A 146 17.03 -17.83 -13.69
C SER A 146 18.03 -18.52 -14.62
N GLY A 147 18.12 -18.03 -15.86
CA GLY A 147 19.00 -18.58 -16.89
C GLY A 147 18.38 -19.70 -17.75
N ASP A 148 19.23 -20.36 -18.56
CA ASP A 148 18.83 -21.25 -19.64
C ASP A 148 18.78 -22.75 -19.26
N GLY A 149 18.57 -23.09 -17.99
CA GLY A 149 18.54 -24.48 -17.53
C GLY A 149 17.27 -25.27 -17.94
N ASP A 150 17.28 -26.59 -17.66
CA ASP A 150 16.14 -27.49 -17.90
C ASP A 150 15.12 -27.46 -16.73
N ASN A 151 15.16 -26.41 -15.91
CA ASN A 151 14.28 -26.20 -14.77
C ASN A 151 12.93 -25.63 -15.20
N VAL A 152 11.87 -26.05 -14.50
CA VAL A 152 10.51 -25.55 -14.73
C VAL A 152 9.82 -25.16 -13.43
N LEU A 153 8.90 -24.19 -13.52
CA LEU A 153 7.89 -23.97 -12.49
C LEU A 153 6.57 -24.54 -12.99
N VAL A 154 5.86 -25.20 -12.09
CA VAL A 154 4.54 -25.76 -12.37
C VAL A 154 3.52 -25.18 -11.40
N HIS A 155 2.28 -25.09 -11.86
CA HIS A 155 1.20 -24.64 -10.99
C HIS A 155 0.89 -25.71 -9.92
N ARG A 156 0.47 -25.26 -8.73
CA ARG A 156 0.14 -26.13 -7.60
C ARG A 156 -0.88 -27.23 -7.97
N ASP A 157 -1.95 -26.86 -8.64
CA ASP A 157 -3.03 -27.79 -8.97
C ASP A 157 -2.57 -28.82 -10.01
N PHE A 158 -1.72 -28.41 -10.97
CA PHE A 158 -1.06 -29.34 -11.88
C PHE A 158 -0.12 -30.29 -11.13
N ALA A 159 0.67 -29.78 -10.20
CA ALA A 159 1.59 -30.58 -9.39
C ALA A 159 0.82 -31.60 -8.52
N LEU A 160 -0.24 -31.17 -7.84
CA LEU A 160 -1.08 -32.03 -7.00
C LEU A 160 -1.75 -33.14 -7.82
N GLN A 161 -2.36 -32.80 -8.97
CA GLN A 161 -3.04 -33.76 -9.82
C GLN A 161 -2.09 -34.85 -10.34
N ASN A 162 -0.83 -34.51 -10.60
CA ASN A 162 0.16 -35.41 -11.20
C ASN A 162 1.19 -35.96 -10.21
N GLY A 163 1.03 -35.68 -8.89
CA GLY A 163 1.95 -36.17 -7.85
C GLY A 163 3.36 -35.61 -7.99
N LEU A 164 3.53 -34.41 -8.54
CA LEU A 164 4.82 -33.75 -8.72
C LEU A 164 5.22 -32.95 -7.50
N SER A 165 6.51 -32.98 -7.19
CA SER A 165 7.13 -32.18 -6.14
C SER A 165 8.39 -31.50 -6.67
N VAL A 166 8.95 -30.55 -5.91
CA VAL A 166 10.22 -29.92 -6.26
C VAL A 166 11.30 -31.01 -6.38
N GLY A 167 11.99 -31.03 -7.50
CA GLY A 167 12.98 -32.06 -7.87
C GLY A 167 12.45 -33.17 -8.79
N SER A 168 11.12 -33.33 -8.92
CA SER A 168 10.51 -34.28 -9.86
C SER A 168 10.91 -33.97 -11.30
N THR A 169 10.98 -34.98 -12.14
CA THR A 169 11.29 -34.85 -13.57
C THR A 169 10.16 -35.42 -14.42
N PHE A 170 9.85 -34.76 -15.51
CA PHE A 170 8.90 -35.24 -16.52
C PHE A 170 9.34 -34.79 -17.92
N ARG A 171 8.64 -35.27 -18.96
CA ARG A 171 9.00 -34.98 -20.33
C ARG A 171 7.92 -34.16 -21.01
N LEU A 172 8.37 -33.12 -21.73
CA LEU A 172 7.55 -32.31 -22.62
C LEU A 172 7.80 -32.77 -24.06
N ARG A 173 6.76 -32.85 -24.88
CA ARG A 173 6.82 -33.26 -26.26
C ARG A 173 6.07 -32.28 -27.16
N GLN A 174 6.67 -31.93 -28.29
CA GLN A 174 6.07 -31.09 -29.33
C GLN A 174 6.58 -31.55 -30.70
N GLU A 175 5.69 -31.92 -31.62
CA GLU A 175 6.02 -32.26 -33.02
C GLU A 175 7.21 -33.21 -33.16
N GLY A 176 7.26 -34.27 -32.34
CA GLY A 176 8.34 -35.26 -32.36
C GLY A 176 9.61 -34.84 -31.60
N ARG A 177 9.72 -33.62 -31.12
CA ARG A 177 10.82 -33.16 -30.25
C ARG A 177 10.46 -33.36 -28.79
N ASN A 178 11.46 -33.68 -28.00
CA ASN A 178 11.29 -33.97 -26.57
C ASN A 178 12.25 -33.12 -25.73
N ALA A 179 11.80 -32.67 -24.59
CA ALA A 179 12.62 -32.02 -23.59
C ALA A 179 12.34 -32.63 -22.20
N THR A 180 13.37 -33.12 -21.53
CA THR A 180 13.24 -33.56 -20.11
C THR A 180 13.47 -32.37 -19.21
N VAL A 181 12.53 -32.16 -18.31
CA VAL A 181 12.53 -31.00 -17.42
C VAL A 181 12.48 -31.42 -15.97
N ARG A 182 13.01 -30.56 -15.08
CA ARG A 182 13.00 -30.73 -13.62
C ARG A 182 12.21 -29.64 -12.95
N VAL A 183 11.31 -29.99 -12.04
CA VAL A 183 10.54 -29.03 -11.24
C VAL A 183 11.49 -28.32 -10.27
N ALA A 184 11.71 -27.03 -10.49
CA ALA A 184 12.51 -26.17 -9.63
C ALA A 184 11.66 -25.45 -8.58
N GLY A 185 10.37 -25.28 -8.85
CA GLY A 185 9.44 -24.68 -7.91
C GLY A 185 7.99 -24.88 -8.30
N ILE A 186 7.12 -24.63 -7.34
CA ILE A 186 5.67 -24.71 -7.45
C ILE A 186 5.10 -23.35 -7.14
N PHE A 187 4.24 -22.85 -8.02
CA PHE A 187 3.56 -21.57 -7.84
C PHE A 187 2.04 -21.75 -7.77
N SER A 188 1.36 -20.77 -7.20
CA SER A 188 -0.10 -20.68 -7.16
C SER A 188 -0.56 -19.31 -7.64
N GLY A 189 -1.84 -19.20 -7.88
CA GLY A 189 -2.50 -18.00 -8.36
C GLY A 189 -3.38 -18.30 -9.56
N ASN A 190 -4.32 -17.42 -9.88
CA ASN A 190 -5.22 -17.62 -10.99
C ASN A 190 -5.40 -16.32 -11.76
N VAL A 191 -5.19 -16.40 -13.06
CA VAL A 191 -5.60 -15.36 -14.02
C VAL A 191 -6.83 -15.90 -14.74
N GLN A 192 -7.95 -15.19 -14.68
CA GLN A 192 -9.16 -15.61 -15.40
C GLN A 192 -8.87 -15.74 -16.89
N ALA A 193 -8.73 -16.96 -17.37
CA ALA A 193 -8.64 -17.24 -18.79
C ALA A 193 -10.03 -17.06 -19.44
N GLN A 194 -10.07 -16.33 -20.54
CA GLN A 194 -11.31 -16.14 -21.31
C GLN A 194 -11.55 -17.30 -22.31
N SER A 195 -10.66 -18.29 -22.33
CA SER A 195 -10.66 -19.38 -23.29
C SER A 195 -11.08 -20.70 -22.65
N PRO A 196 -11.85 -21.54 -23.36
CA PRO A 196 -12.22 -22.87 -22.91
C PRO A 196 -11.08 -23.91 -23.02
N LEU A 197 -9.91 -23.54 -23.61
CA LEU A 197 -8.80 -24.45 -23.82
C LEU A 197 -8.00 -24.67 -22.53
N PRO A 198 -7.64 -25.91 -22.16
CA PRO A 198 -6.81 -26.18 -21.01
C PRO A 198 -5.46 -25.44 -21.05
N SER A 199 -4.85 -25.33 -22.24
CA SER A 199 -3.58 -24.62 -22.44
C SER A 199 -3.60 -23.13 -22.05
N ASP A 200 -4.77 -22.51 -22.00
CA ASP A 200 -4.91 -21.09 -21.70
C ASP A 200 -5.19 -20.82 -20.21
N THR A 201 -5.32 -21.89 -19.41
CA THR A 201 -5.54 -21.77 -17.97
C THR A 201 -4.24 -21.64 -17.22
N SER A 202 -4.27 -20.92 -16.10
CA SER A 202 -3.10 -20.73 -15.21
C SER A 202 -2.56 -22.05 -14.68
N GLU A 203 -3.45 -23.01 -14.43
CA GLU A 203 -3.14 -24.32 -13.90
C GLU A 203 -2.25 -25.15 -14.85
N ASN A 204 -2.34 -24.90 -16.16
CA ASN A 204 -1.59 -25.60 -17.20
C ASN A 204 -0.46 -24.75 -17.81
N LEU A 205 -0.11 -23.64 -17.16
CA LEU A 205 1.04 -22.84 -17.53
C LEU A 205 2.30 -23.39 -16.86
N ILE A 206 3.31 -23.69 -17.67
CA ILE A 206 4.62 -24.13 -17.21
C ILE A 206 5.64 -23.06 -17.60
N TYR A 207 6.27 -22.46 -16.62
CA TYR A 207 7.45 -21.63 -16.87
C TYR A 207 8.66 -22.53 -17.05
N SER A 208 9.49 -22.26 -18.03
CA SER A 208 10.72 -23.02 -18.30
C SER A 208 11.89 -22.10 -18.60
N GLY A 209 13.10 -22.62 -18.55
CA GLY A 209 14.26 -21.95 -19.14
C GLY A 209 14.10 -21.86 -20.67
N ARG A 210 14.70 -20.82 -21.30
CA ARG A 210 14.61 -20.64 -22.76
C ARG A 210 15.10 -21.85 -23.55
N ARG A 211 16.14 -22.55 -23.07
CA ARG A 211 16.66 -23.78 -23.70
C ARG A 211 15.59 -24.85 -23.90
N VAL A 212 14.68 -25.00 -22.94
CA VAL A 212 13.57 -25.98 -23.05
C VAL A 212 12.63 -25.58 -24.19
N ALA A 213 12.22 -24.29 -24.23
CA ALA A 213 11.36 -23.80 -25.30
C ALA A 213 12.03 -23.89 -26.67
N SER A 214 13.32 -23.56 -26.77
CA SER A 214 14.10 -23.72 -28.02
C SER A 214 14.23 -25.18 -28.46
N ALA A 215 14.39 -26.11 -27.51
CA ALA A 215 14.44 -27.56 -27.83
C ALA A 215 13.09 -28.07 -28.35
N LEU A 216 11.97 -27.56 -27.84
CA LEU A 216 10.63 -27.91 -28.29
C LEU A 216 10.29 -27.30 -29.64
N THR A 217 10.61 -26.03 -29.88
CA THR A 217 10.30 -25.31 -31.13
C THR A 217 11.32 -25.59 -32.23
N GLY A 218 12.53 -26.05 -31.88
CA GLY A 218 13.63 -26.26 -32.79
C GLY A 218 14.35 -25.02 -33.29
N ASN A 219 14.03 -23.87 -32.73
CA ASN A 219 14.66 -22.58 -33.00
C ASN A 219 14.76 -21.72 -31.74
N ASP A 220 15.74 -20.81 -31.71
CA ASP A 220 15.95 -19.88 -30.60
C ASP A 220 15.28 -18.54 -30.91
N ARG A 221 13.95 -18.55 -31.03
CA ARG A 221 13.17 -17.35 -31.30
C ARG A 221 12.83 -16.61 -29.98
N ILE A 222 12.62 -15.32 -30.07
CA ILE A 222 12.12 -14.47 -29.00
C ILE A 222 10.76 -13.96 -29.43
N ASP A 223 9.71 -14.29 -28.67
CA ASP A 223 8.35 -13.85 -28.96
C ASP A 223 7.99 -12.60 -28.14
N MET A 224 8.59 -12.48 -26.97
CA MET A 224 8.34 -11.36 -26.05
C MET A 224 9.61 -10.89 -25.36
N ILE A 225 9.71 -9.58 -25.17
CA ILE A 225 10.73 -8.94 -24.34
C ILE A 225 10.01 -8.13 -23.29
N ARG A 226 10.25 -8.44 -22.04
CA ARG A 226 9.76 -7.65 -20.93
C ARG A 226 10.88 -6.76 -20.42
N CYS A 227 10.64 -5.44 -20.40
CA CYS A 227 11.55 -4.42 -19.95
C CYS A 227 10.97 -3.77 -18.68
N LEU A 228 11.74 -3.73 -17.60
CA LEU A 228 11.36 -3.13 -16.34
C LEU A 228 12.14 -1.85 -16.08
N SER A 229 11.52 -0.90 -15.42
CA SER A 229 12.11 0.35 -14.96
C SER A 229 11.88 0.53 -13.46
N ASP A 230 12.86 1.06 -12.76
CA ASP A 230 12.72 1.34 -11.33
C ASP A 230 12.06 2.70 -11.07
N ASN A 231 11.88 3.52 -12.13
CA ASN A 231 11.32 4.86 -12.02
C ASN A 231 10.16 5.08 -13.03
N PRO A 232 8.94 5.44 -12.58
CA PRO A 232 7.80 5.69 -13.46
C PRO A 232 8.03 6.82 -14.47
N GLN A 233 8.84 7.82 -14.14
CA GLN A 233 9.11 8.94 -15.05
C GLN A 233 9.99 8.50 -16.24
N ASP A 234 10.98 7.66 -15.98
CA ASP A 234 11.87 7.10 -17.00
C ASP A 234 11.11 6.09 -17.88
N LEU A 235 10.13 5.37 -17.32
CA LEU A 235 9.30 4.40 -18.03
C LEU A 235 8.56 5.03 -19.21
N SER A 236 7.87 6.14 -19.02
CA SER A 236 7.12 6.81 -20.09
C SER A 236 8.02 7.20 -21.25
N ALA A 237 9.23 7.70 -20.95
CA ALA A 237 10.23 8.03 -21.98
C ALA A 237 10.78 6.76 -22.66
N ALA A 238 10.99 5.68 -21.91
CA ALA A 238 11.45 4.40 -22.43
C ALA A 238 10.41 3.76 -23.38
N ILE A 239 9.12 3.78 -23.01
CA ILE A 239 8.03 3.31 -23.86
C ILE A 239 7.97 4.10 -25.16
N GLY A 240 8.08 5.43 -25.12
CA GLY A 240 8.12 6.27 -26.32
C GLY A 240 9.27 5.89 -27.26
N ARG A 241 10.47 5.65 -26.73
CA ARG A 241 11.63 5.18 -27.49
C ARG A 241 11.42 3.76 -28.04
N ALA A 242 10.84 2.85 -27.24
CA ALA A 242 10.55 1.49 -27.68
C ALA A 242 9.54 1.48 -28.83
N LYS A 243 8.47 2.27 -28.77
CA LYS A 243 7.49 2.43 -29.87
C LYS A 243 8.13 2.97 -31.15
N THR A 244 8.98 3.98 -31.02
CA THR A 244 9.72 4.52 -32.19
C THR A 244 10.67 3.47 -32.78
N MET A 245 11.35 2.71 -31.94
CA MET A 245 12.28 1.64 -32.36
C MET A 245 11.54 0.46 -32.98
N ALA A 246 10.37 0.11 -32.46
CA ALA A 246 9.53 -0.97 -32.99
C ALA A 246 9.01 -0.66 -34.40
N GLY A 247 8.81 0.65 -34.72
CA GLY A 247 8.42 1.10 -36.08
C GLY A 247 7.15 0.46 -36.64
N GLY A 248 6.25 -0.04 -35.76
CA GLY A 248 5.05 -0.80 -36.14
C GLY A 248 5.27 -2.27 -36.46
N LYS A 249 6.52 -2.76 -36.41
CA LYS A 249 6.87 -4.18 -36.62
C LYS A 249 6.55 -5.03 -35.38
N TYR A 250 6.65 -4.46 -34.22
CA TYR A 250 6.41 -5.09 -32.92
C TYR A 250 5.35 -4.31 -32.16
N ASP A 251 4.54 -5.03 -31.38
CA ASP A 251 3.59 -4.39 -30.47
C ASP A 251 4.27 -4.04 -29.13
N VAL A 252 4.15 -2.79 -28.74
CA VAL A 252 4.70 -2.29 -27.47
C VAL A 252 3.56 -1.96 -26.53
N THR A 253 3.31 -2.87 -25.60
CA THR A 253 2.27 -2.77 -24.59
C THR A 253 2.83 -2.18 -23.30
N ASP A 254 2.19 -1.15 -22.81
CA ASP A 254 2.46 -0.60 -21.49
C ASP A 254 1.79 -1.47 -20.42
N ASP A 255 2.58 -2.19 -19.64
CA ASP A 255 2.07 -3.06 -18.57
C ASP A 255 1.44 -2.22 -17.44
N SER A 256 1.83 -0.95 -17.30
CA SER A 256 1.24 -0.03 -16.32
C SER A 256 -0.22 0.30 -16.65
N ALA A 257 -0.61 0.26 -17.91
CA ALA A 257 -1.99 0.50 -18.33
C ALA A 257 -2.96 -0.59 -17.85
N ARG A 258 -2.51 -1.85 -17.78
CA ARG A 258 -3.28 -2.95 -17.19
C ARG A 258 -3.37 -2.84 -15.67
N LEU A 259 -2.31 -2.36 -15.04
CA LEU A 259 -2.24 -2.06 -13.62
C LEU A 259 -2.99 -0.78 -13.24
N SER A 260 -3.26 0.11 -14.20
CA SER A 260 -3.95 1.40 -13.95
C SER A 260 -5.32 1.20 -13.29
N GLY A 261 -6.07 0.17 -13.65
CA GLY A 261 -7.34 -0.17 -13.00
C GLY A 261 -7.18 -0.54 -11.53
N VAL A 262 -6.13 -1.30 -11.19
CA VAL A 262 -5.82 -1.67 -9.81
C VAL A 262 -5.28 -0.46 -9.04
N LEU A 263 -4.36 0.29 -9.64
CA LEU A 263 -3.81 1.52 -9.05
C LEU A 263 -4.89 2.59 -8.85
N GLN A 264 -5.82 2.73 -9.79
CA GLN A 264 -6.96 3.65 -9.66
C GLN A 264 -7.90 3.23 -8.54
N SER A 265 -8.14 1.92 -8.36
CA SER A 265 -8.92 1.40 -7.24
C SER A 265 -8.23 1.69 -5.89
N VAL A 266 -6.91 1.50 -5.80
CA VAL A 266 -6.12 1.83 -4.62
C VAL A 266 -6.13 3.34 -4.34
N GLN A 267 -6.02 4.18 -5.39
CA GLN A 267 -6.14 5.63 -5.25
C GLN A 267 -7.52 6.05 -4.76
N THR A 268 -8.59 5.46 -5.29
CA THR A 268 -9.96 5.73 -4.85
C THR A 268 -10.16 5.39 -3.36
N VAL A 269 -9.68 4.23 -2.92
CA VAL A 269 -9.71 3.84 -1.50
C VAL A 269 -8.90 4.83 -0.64
N ARG A 270 -7.73 5.25 -1.11
CA ARG A 270 -6.89 6.25 -0.42
C ARG A 270 -7.59 7.59 -0.28
N ASP A 271 -8.28 8.05 -1.32
CA ASP A 271 -9.02 9.31 -1.30
C ASP A 271 -10.24 9.23 -0.37
N LEU A 272 -10.96 8.10 -0.37
CA LEU A 272 -12.04 7.85 0.59
C LEU A 272 -11.52 7.86 2.04
N VAL A 273 -10.44 7.15 2.33
CA VAL A 273 -9.83 7.15 3.66
C VAL A 273 -9.40 8.57 4.05
N ARG A 274 -8.80 9.33 3.13
CA ARG A 274 -8.41 10.73 3.38
C ARG A 274 -9.62 11.62 3.72
N MET A 275 -10.75 11.45 3.01
CA MET A 275 -11.99 12.19 3.34
C MET A 275 -12.50 11.84 4.74
N VAL A 276 -12.51 10.55 5.10
CA VAL A 276 -12.90 10.10 6.44
C VAL A 276 -11.98 10.70 7.51
N LEU A 277 -10.66 10.66 7.30
CA LEU A 277 -9.69 11.23 8.23
C LEU A 277 -9.89 12.75 8.42
N LEU A 278 -10.17 13.48 7.34
CA LEU A 278 -10.48 14.92 7.42
C LEU A 278 -11.78 15.19 8.19
N SER A 279 -12.82 14.37 7.98
CA SER A 279 -14.10 14.53 8.70
C SER A 279 -13.94 14.26 10.20
N VAL A 280 -13.15 13.26 10.57
CA VAL A 280 -12.84 12.97 11.99
C VAL A 280 -12.02 14.10 12.61
N CYS A 281 -11.02 14.65 11.91
CA CYS A 281 -10.25 15.81 12.38
C CYS A 281 -11.14 17.03 12.62
N LEU A 282 -12.10 17.28 11.74
CA LEU A 282 -13.06 18.38 11.92
C LEU A 282 -13.98 18.14 13.14
N ALA A 283 -14.43 16.91 13.34
CA ALA A 283 -15.22 16.52 14.50
C ALA A 283 -14.42 16.71 15.81
N ASP A 284 -13.14 16.30 15.82
CA ASP A 284 -12.23 16.47 16.95
C ASP A 284 -12.08 17.95 17.35
N ILE A 285 -11.89 18.84 16.36
CA ILE A 285 -11.83 20.30 16.57
C ILE A 285 -13.14 20.80 17.20
N LEU A 286 -14.26 20.37 16.69
CA LEU A 286 -15.58 20.84 17.15
C LEU A 286 -15.87 20.37 18.58
N VAL A 287 -15.61 19.11 18.89
CA VAL A 287 -15.78 18.53 20.23
C VAL A 287 -14.87 19.23 21.24
N LEU A 288 -13.59 19.44 20.88
CA LEU A 288 -12.65 20.13 21.76
C LEU A 288 -13.04 21.59 21.98
N ALA A 289 -13.47 22.31 20.94
CA ALA A 289 -13.93 23.68 21.04
C ALA A 289 -15.15 23.79 21.96
N MET A 290 -16.14 22.91 21.79
CA MET A 290 -17.32 22.88 22.69
C MET A 290 -16.93 22.60 24.14
N ALA A 291 -16.06 21.61 24.37
CA ALA A 291 -15.57 21.28 25.70
C ALA A 291 -14.87 22.46 26.38
N LEU A 292 -14.00 23.16 25.63
CA LEU A 292 -13.31 24.36 26.13
C LEU A 292 -14.26 25.51 26.38
N VAL A 293 -15.28 25.73 25.55
CA VAL A 293 -16.33 26.75 25.80
C VAL A 293 -17.06 26.48 27.11
N PHE A 294 -17.50 25.23 27.34
CA PHE A 294 -18.15 24.85 28.59
C PHE A 294 -17.21 25.01 29.79
N TRP A 295 -15.94 24.66 29.63
CA TRP A 295 -14.93 24.80 30.67
C TRP A 295 -14.69 26.27 31.06
N ILE A 296 -14.54 27.15 30.06
CA ILE A 296 -14.38 28.61 30.33
C ILE A 296 -15.66 29.18 30.96
N ARG A 297 -16.84 28.77 30.47
CA ARG A 297 -18.12 29.15 31.02
C ARG A 297 -18.25 28.78 32.51
N SER A 298 -17.81 27.59 32.89
CA SER A 298 -17.85 27.14 34.29
C SER A 298 -16.94 27.94 35.22
N ARG A 299 -16.02 28.74 34.67
CA ARG A 299 -15.08 29.64 35.40
C ARG A 299 -15.44 31.10 35.27
N ILE A 300 -16.63 31.44 34.76
CA ILE A 300 -16.99 32.84 34.49
C ILE A 300 -16.95 33.72 35.73
N HIS A 301 -17.28 33.15 36.91
CA HIS A 301 -17.19 33.86 38.21
C HIS A 301 -15.73 34.13 38.60
N GLU A 302 -14.83 33.19 38.43
CA GLU A 302 -13.39 33.37 38.70
C GLU A 302 -12.79 34.44 37.75
N ILE A 303 -13.20 34.41 36.47
CA ILE A 303 -12.78 35.41 35.48
C ILE A 303 -13.35 36.79 35.82
N GLY A 304 -14.62 36.87 36.25
CA GLY A 304 -15.27 38.12 36.66
C GLY A 304 -14.58 38.76 37.85
N THR A 305 -14.23 38.02 38.90
CA THR A 305 -13.50 38.52 40.07
C THR A 305 -12.09 39.00 39.72
N LEU A 306 -11.38 38.29 38.81
CA LEU A 306 -10.06 38.74 38.34
C LEU A 306 -10.13 40.04 37.53
N LEU A 307 -11.18 40.20 36.71
CA LEU A 307 -11.44 41.44 35.97
C LEU A 307 -11.79 42.60 36.92
N ALA A 308 -12.59 42.33 37.96
CA ALA A 308 -12.93 43.34 38.98
C ALA A 308 -11.70 43.79 39.79
N LEU A 309 -10.71 42.93 39.99
CA LEU A 309 -9.40 43.25 40.59
C LEU A 309 -8.45 43.97 39.62
N GLY A 310 -8.90 44.34 38.40
CA GLY A 310 -8.11 45.08 37.44
C GLY A 310 -7.10 44.27 36.64
N ILE A 311 -7.19 42.94 36.65
CA ILE A 311 -6.31 42.08 35.82
C ILE A 311 -6.78 42.17 34.37
N GLY A 312 -5.86 42.59 33.49
CA GLY A 312 -6.17 42.75 32.06
C GLY A 312 -6.58 41.43 31.38
N LYS A 313 -7.53 41.51 30.42
CA LYS A 313 -8.09 40.38 29.67
C LYS A 313 -7.01 39.47 29.06
N MET A 314 -5.92 40.03 28.49
CA MET A 314 -4.82 39.26 27.90
C MET A 314 -4.05 38.40 28.92
N ARG A 315 -3.93 38.83 30.17
CA ARG A 315 -3.30 38.02 31.23
C ARG A 315 -4.17 36.83 31.62
N ILE A 316 -5.48 37.00 31.59
CA ILE A 316 -6.44 35.90 31.85
C ILE A 316 -6.38 34.88 30.72
N VAL A 317 -6.37 35.36 29.47
CA VAL A 317 -6.21 34.47 28.29
C VAL A 317 -4.88 33.72 28.35
N ALA A 318 -3.79 34.41 28.68
CA ALA A 318 -2.48 33.78 28.82
C ALA A 318 -2.45 32.70 29.92
N GLN A 319 -3.13 32.95 31.05
CA GLN A 319 -3.25 31.94 32.10
C GLN A 319 -4.03 30.71 31.63
N LEU A 320 -5.16 30.89 30.91
CA LEU A 320 -5.94 29.80 30.35
C LEU A 320 -5.15 29.03 29.29
N ALA A 321 -4.38 29.74 28.46
CA ALA A 321 -3.53 29.11 27.44
C ALA A 321 -2.41 28.26 28.06
N ILE A 322 -1.81 28.71 29.16
CA ILE A 322 -0.79 27.93 29.89
C ILE A 322 -1.41 26.70 30.54
N GLU A 323 -2.60 26.82 31.16
CA GLU A 323 -3.32 25.70 31.75
C GLU A 323 -3.66 24.63 30.69
N THR A 324 -4.27 25.03 29.57
CA THR A 324 -4.62 24.13 28.48
C THR A 324 -3.39 23.55 27.80
N GLY A 325 -2.34 24.35 27.62
CA GLY A 325 -1.07 23.93 27.07
C GLY A 325 -0.38 22.82 27.90
N LEU A 326 -0.37 23.00 29.24
CA LEU A 326 0.23 21.99 30.13
C LEU A 326 -0.54 20.65 30.08
N MET A 327 -1.87 20.71 30.08
CA MET A 327 -2.70 19.49 29.91
C MET A 327 -2.50 18.86 28.54
N ALA A 328 -2.36 19.67 27.50
CA ALA A 328 -2.12 19.21 26.14
C ALA A 328 -0.78 18.48 26.00
N VAL A 329 0.28 18.96 26.62
CA VAL A 329 1.59 18.29 26.60
C VAL A 329 1.50 16.91 27.25
N VAL A 330 0.85 16.80 28.40
CA VAL A 330 0.66 15.50 29.07
C VAL A 330 -0.20 14.57 28.21
N ALA A 331 -1.29 15.06 27.65
CA ALA A 331 -2.16 14.29 26.75
C ALA A 331 -1.43 13.84 25.49
N ALA A 332 -0.61 14.69 24.88
CA ALA A 332 0.20 14.36 23.70
C ALA A 332 1.22 13.25 23.99
N LEU A 333 1.92 13.32 25.13
CA LEU A 333 2.88 12.28 25.51
C LEU A 333 2.18 10.93 25.75
N CYS A 334 1.05 10.92 26.43
CA CYS A 334 0.28 9.69 26.66
C CYS A 334 -0.33 9.15 25.35
N SER A 335 -0.71 10.02 24.41
CA SER A 335 -1.34 9.64 23.16
C SER A 335 -0.38 8.92 22.19
N LEU A 336 0.92 9.15 22.28
CA LEU A 336 1.90 8.45 21.45
C LEU A 336 1.83 6.93 21.68
N GLY A 337 1.71 6.47 22.92
CA GLY A 337 1.54 5.08 23.25
C GLY A 337 0.18 4.50 22.83
N THR A 338 -0.91 5.20 23.24
CA THR A 338 -2.28 4.73 22.94
C THR A 338 -2.61 4.82 21.45
N GLY A 339 -2.11 5.83 20.75
CA GLY A 339 -2.31 6.01 19.31
C GLY A 339 -1.54 4.99 18.49
N ALA A 340 -0.31 4.62 18.87
CA ALA A 340 0.45 3.56 18.24
C ALA A 340 -0.26 2.20 18.37
N MET A 341 -0.80 1.87 19.55
CA MET A 341 -1.59 0.65 19.75
C MET A 341 -2.86 0.64 18.90
N LEU A 342 -3.56 1.76 18.81
CA LEU A 342 -4.79 1.87 18.03
C LEU A 342 -4.51 1.78 16.53
N SER A 343 -3.48 2.46 16.03
CA SER A 343 -3.08 2.37 14.62
C SER A 343 -2.68 0.95 14.21
N GLY A 344 -1.92 0.25 15.05
CA GLY A 344 -1.55 -1.15 14.84
C GLY A 344 -2.78 -2.07 14.78
N TYR A 345 -3.75 -1.87 15.68
CA TYR A 345 -5.01 -2.66 15.69
C TYR A 345 -5.85 -2.41 14.43
N VAL A 346 -6.04 -1.15 14.03
CA VAL A 346 -6.82 -0.78 12.84
C VAL A 346 -6.13 -1.29 11.57
N SER A 347 -4.82 -1.10 11.45
CA SER A 347 -4.06 -1.59 10.29
C SER A 347 -4.11 -3.11 10.16
N SER A 348 -3.97 -3.85 11.27
CA SER A 348 -4.04 -5.32 11.24
C SER A 348 -5.44 -5.85 10.86
N ARG A 349 -6.51 -5.14 11.24
CA ARG A 349 -7.87 -5.48 10.83
C ARG A 349 -8.11 -5.23 9.35
N LEU A 350 -7.72 -4.06 8.84
CA LEU A 350 -7.84 -3.70 7.42
C LEU A 350 -7.07 -4.67 6.52
N LEU A 351 -5.90 -5.13 6.96
CA LEU A 351 -5.07 -6.08 6.21
C LEU A 351 -5.69 -7.50 6.19
N ARG A 352 -6.31 -7.96 7.28
CA ARG A 352 -6.99 -9.27 7.32
C ARG A 352 -8.20 -9.34 6.38
N ASP A 353 -8.98 -8.27 6.30
CA ASP A 353 -10.19 -8.24 5.47
C ASP A 353 -9.88 -8.04 3.98
N SER A 354 -8.70 -7.56 3.61
CA SER A 354 -8.30 -7.33 2.22
C SER A 354 -7.79 -8.57 1.47
N GLY A 355 -7.62 -9.72 2.14
CA GLY A 355 -7.17 -10.98 1.51
C GLY A 355 -5.75 -10.96 0.93
N VAL A 356 -5.01 -9.88 1.14
CA VAL A 356 -3.60 -9.76 0.76
C VAL A 356 -2.78 -10.47 1.83
N ALA A 357 -1.96 -11.43 1.40
CA ALA A 357 -1.16 -12.29 2.25
C ALA A 357 -0.44 -11.52 3.37
N PRO A 358 -0.34 -12.10 4.57
CA PRO A 358 0.05 -11.40 5.77
C PRO A 358 1.43 -10.78 5.63
N LEU A 359 1.47 -9.46 5.71
CA LEU A 359 2.67 -8.70 6.03
C LEU A 359 2.99 -8.93 7.53
N GLU A 360 3.21 -10.18 7.90
CA GLU A 360 3.56 -10.60 9.27
C GLU A 360 4.89 -10.01 9.77
N SER A 361 5.62 -9.34 8.90
CA SER A 361 6.90 -8.70 9.22
C SER A 361 6.83 -7.19 9.41
N LEU A 362 5.67 -6.55 9.26
CA LEU A 362 5.54 -5.15 9.63
C LEU A 362 5.48 -5.05 11.16
N HIS A 363 6.65 -5.09 11.78
CA HIS A 363 6.82 -4.53 13.11
C HIS A 363 6.31 -3.10 13.03
N VAL A 364 5.47 -2.71 13.99
CA VAL A 364 5.07 -1.32 14.21
C VAL A 364 6.35 -0.56 14.50
N GLU A 365 7.06 -0.13 13.46
CA GLU A 365 8.18 0.78 13.61
C GLU A 365 7.63 2.02 14.31
N ALA A 366 8.34 2.46 15.33
CA ALA A 366 8.03 3.71 16.01
C ALA A 366 7.91 4.79 14.95
N LEU A 367 6.83 5.58 15.01
CA LEU A 367 6.57 6.67 14.05
C LEU A 367 7.86 7.48 13.84
N PRO A 368 8.28 7.72 12.60
CA PRO A 368 9.47 8.51 12.33
C PRO A 368 9.40 9.85 13.06
N PRO A 369 10.52 10.38 13.55
CA PRO A 369 10.53 11.62 14.35
C PRO A 369 9.89 12.80 13.63
N GLU A 370 9.98 12.84 12.31
CA GLU A 370 9.34 13.86 11.46
C GLU A 370 7.81 13.83 11.56
N GLN A 371 7.22 12.64 11.56
CA GLN A 371 5.78 12.45 11.66
C GLN A 371 5.28 12.74 13.09
N THR A 372 6.06 12.35 14.09
CA THR A 372 5.77 12.69 15.49
C THR A 372 5.74 14.20 15.69
N LEU A 373 6.69 14.93 15.10
CA LEU A 373 6.72 16.40 15.14
C LEU A 373 5.50 17.01 14.44
N LEU A 374 5.11 16.47 13.29
CA LEU A 374 3.95 16.93 12.53
C LEU A 374 2.65 16.74 13.34
N ILE A 375 2.48 15.61 14.02
CA ILE A 375 1.33 15.34 14.90
C ILE A 375 1.29 16.37 16.04
N LEU A 376 2.42 16.62 16.69
CA LEU A 376 2.51 17.61 17.76
C LEU A 376 2.14 19.01 17.28
N LEU A 377 2.65 19.42 16.12
CA LEU A 377 2.32 20.72 15.51
C LEU A 377 0.83 20.83 15.16
N LEU A 378 0.28 19.78 14.53
CA LEU A 378 -1.14 19.74 14.18
C LEU A 378 -2.02 19.78 15.43
N GLY A 379 -1.71 19.00 16.46
CA GLY A 379 -2.42 19.00 17.73
C GLY A 379 -2.35 20.35 18.44
N CYS A 380 -1.18 20.99 18.44
CA CYS A 380 -1.04 22.36 18.97
C CYS A 380 -1.89 23.36 18.19
N ALA A 381 -1.95 23.25 16.85
CA ALA A 381 -2.78 24.12 16.02
C ALA A 381 -4.28 23.90 16.32
N VAL A 382 -4.74 22.67 16.45
CA VAL A 382 -6.12 22.31 16.81
C VAL A 382 -6.50 22.94 18.15
N ILE A 383 -5.64 22.80 19.16
CA ILE A 383 -5.88 23.38 20.51
C ILE A 383 -5.87 24.92 20.46
N ALA A 384 -4.95 25.52 19.71
CA ALA A 384 -4.88 26.98 19.58
C ALA A 384 -6.15 27.54 18.92
N VAL A 385 -6.64 26.88 17.84
CA VAL A 385 -7.90 27.26 17.18
C VAL A 385 -9.09 27.09 18.13
N ALA A 386 -9.20 25.97 18.80
CA ALA A 386 -10.28 25.68 19.75
C ALA A 386 -10.27 26.68 20.92
N LEU A 387 -9.10 27.01 21.45
CA LEU A 387 -8.94 28.02 22.51
C LEU A 387 -9.30 29.41 22.01
N ALA A 388 -8.86 29.81 20.82
CA ALA A 388 -9.18 31.12 20.23
C ALA A 388 -10.69 31.30 20.04
N VAL A 389 -11.36 30.28 19.47
CA VAL A 389 -12.83 30.28 19.30
C VAL A 389 -13.54 30.38 20.65
N SER A 390 -13.09 29.60 21.64
CA SER A 390 -13.67 29.58 22.97
C SER A 390 -13.47 30.92 23.73
N CYS A 391 -12.27 31.50 23.65
CA CYS A 391 -11.98 32.80 24.24
C CYS A 391 -12.75 33.94 23.55
N ALA A 392 -12.86 33.91 22.20
CA ALA A 392 -13.63 34.89 21.45
C ALA A 392 -15.11 34.89 21.87
N ALA A 393 -15.70 33.69 22.01
CA ALA A 393 -17.11 33.55 22.44
C ALA A 393 -17.41 34.09 23.85
N VAL A 394 -16.42 34.08 24.77
CA VAL A 394 -16.60 34.52 26.14
C VAL A 394 -16.16 35.97 26.32
N LEU A 395 -15.06 36.40 25.71
CA LEU A 395 -14.48 37.74 25.86
C LEU A 395 -15.16 38.80 24.98
N SER A 396 -15.95 38.41 23.97
CA SER A 396 -16.80 39.31 23.19
C SER A 396 -17.93 39.92 24.02
N LYS A 397 -18.33 39.29 25.15
CA LYS A 397 -19.33 39.84 26.07
C LYS A 397 -18.74 40.97 26.90
N SER A 398 -19.49 42.05 27.04
CA SER A 398 -19.07 43.20 27.83
C SER A 398 -19.01 42.84 29.34
N PRO A 399 -18.09 43.44 30.13
CA PRO A 399 -18.00 43.16 31.56
C PRO A 399 -19.31 43.39 32.31
N LYS A 400 -20.12 44.37 31.85
CA LYS A 400 -21.46 44.66 32.36
C LYS A 400 -22.44 43.51 32.18
N SER A 401 -22.41 42.83 31.01
CA SER A 401 -23.30 41.70 30.73
C SER A 401 -22.88 40.44 31.48
N ILE A 402 -21.59 40.30 31.79
CA ILE A 402 -21.05 39.19 32.59
C ILE A 402 -21.50 39.33 34.05
N LEU A 403 -21.46 40.53 34.59
CA LEU A 403 -21.88 40.84 35.97
C LEU A 403 -23.42 40.81 36.12
N SER A 404 -24.18 41.20 35.09
CA SER A 404 -25.66 41.18 35.14
C SER A 404 -26.26 39.77 34.98
N SER A 405 -25.54 38.83 34.36
CA SER A 405 -25.96 37.43 34.28
C SER A 405 -25.65 36.60 35.54
N MET A 406 -25.18 37.26 36.58
CA MET A 406 -24.89 36.68 37.89
C MET A 406 -26.09 36.79 38.90
N ARG A 407 -27.22 37.32 38.47
CA ARG A 407 -28.45 37.34 39.28
C ARG A 407 -29.38 36.21 38.95
#